data_779073eaf89d73cecd4908cb2dd4c698
#
_entry.id   779073eaf89d73cecd4908cb2dd4c698
#
_cell.length_a   1.000
_cell.length_b   1.000
_cell.length_c   1.000
_cell.angle_alpha   90.00
_cell.angle_beta   90.00
_cell.angle_gamma   90.00
#
_symmetry.space_group_name_H-M   'P 1'
#
loop_
_entity.id
_entity.type
_entity.pdbx_description
1 polymer ?
#
loop_
_entity_poly.entity_id
_entity_poly.type
_entity_poly.pdbx_seq_one_letter_code
_entity_poly.pdbx_strand_id
1 'polypeptide(L)'
;RLGKTRYESPGFLVWEAMASFWVYTPQAAETFMKEWMEVINRDYNHPSIIVWGMLNESWGTPQIYDNSQQQDFSKSLYYMVKSIDSTRLVISNDGWEMTVGDICAIHSYKHGEKEDKRQHEVFAQSLKSLKTLANIVDKNLFAKGSEYKNQPVVLTECGGISLKEKAADSQEEQNWGYTTIKKEEFIEEYDRLTAAIFDSEILSGFCYTQFTDVEQETNGLLTDTHEYKFKPEEIKRINDQKK
;
A
#
# COMPACT_ATOMS: atom_id res chain seq x y z
N ARG A 1 19.70 -10.16 2.48
CA ARG A 1 20.32 -9.85 3.81
C ARG A 1 20.88 -8.42 3.91
N LEU A 2 21.26 -7.77 2.83
CA LEU A 2 21.83 -6.40 2.85
C LEU A 2 20.80 -5.27 2.94
N GLY A 3 19.52 -5.53 2.64
CA GLY A 3 18.49 -4.49 2.59
C GLY A 3 18.03 -3.98 3.97
N LYS A 4 17.82 -4.88 4.93
CA LYS A 4 17.17 -4.53 6.21
C LYS A 4 18.07 -3.77 7.17
N THR A 5 19.34 -4.13 7.28
CA THR A 5 20.35 -3.37 8.05
C THR A 5 20.54 -1.93 7.53
N ARG A 6 20.23 -1.67 6.26
CA ARG A 6 20.25 -0.31 5.69
C ARG A 6 19.10 0.57 6.20
N TYR A 7 17.93 -0.01 6.48
CA TYR A 7 16.77 0.74 6.97
C TYR A 7 16.80 0.99 8.48
N GLU A 8 17.42 0.11 9.25
CA GLU A 8 17.55 0.27 10.70
C GLU A 8 18.47 1.44 11.07
N SER A 9 19.58 1.63 10.35
CA SER A 9 20.54 2.70 10.61
C SER A 9 19.97 4.12 10.42
N PRO A 10 19.17 4.41 9.35
CA PRO A 10 18.53 5.71 9.20
C PRO A 10 17.20 5.86 9.97
N GLY A 11 16.73 4.82 10.70
CA GLY A 11 15.49 4.88 11.48
C GLY A 11 14.21 4.73 10.65
N PHE A 12 14.27 4.04 9.52
CA PHE A 12 13.06 3.71 8.74
C PHE A 12 12.16 2.72 9.47
N LEU A 13 10.85 2.98 9.41
CA LEU A 13 9.84 2.01 9.80
C LEU A 13 9.47 1.16 8.58
N VAL A 14 9.43 -0.15 8.76
CA VAL A 14 9.26 -1.11 7.67
C VAL A 14 7.95 -1.88 7.86
N TRP A 15 7.15 -1.95 6.81
CA TRP A 15 6.07 -2.91 6.64
C TRP A 15 6.61 -4.06 5.80
N GLU A 16 6.69 -5.20 6.42
CA GLU A 16 7.21 -6.39 5.76
C GLU A 16 6.09 -7.08 4.99
N ALA A 17 6.30 -7.22 3.71
CA ALA A 17 5.42 -7.97 2.82
C ALA A 17 6.22 -9.02 2.04
N MET A 18 5.54 -10.03 1.51
CA MET A 18 6.11 -11.08 0.70
C MET A 18 5.40 -11.14 -0.65
N ALA A 19 6.12 -11.58 -1.70
CA ALA A 19 5.51 -11.78 -3.01
C ALA A 19 4.32 -12.75 -2.93
N SER A 20 3.21 -12.37 -3.57
CA SER A 20 2.00 -13.20 -3.63
C SER A 20 2.16 -14.35 -4.61
N PHE A 21 1.37 -15.40 -4.41
CA PHE A 21 1.19 -16.46 -5.40
C PHE A 21 0.02 -16.12 -6.35
N TRP A 22 -0.02 -16.75 -7.52
CA TRP A 22 -0.98 -16.38 -8.56
C TRP A 22 -2.30 -17.16 -8.51
N VAL A 23 -2.26 -18.41 -8.09
CA VAL A 23 -3.40 -19.32 -8.14
C VAL A 23 -3.62 -19.98 -6.78
N TYR A 24 -4.82 -19.87 -6.24
CA TYR A 24 -5.20 -20.52 -4.99
C TYR A 24 -5.31 -22.03 -5.15
N THR A 25 -4.40 -22.74 -4.50
CA THR A 25 -4.43 -24.19 -4.36
C THR A 25 -4.04 -24.56 -2.93
N PRO A 26 -4.42 -25.74 -2.41
CA PRO A 26 -3.94 -26.19 -1.09
C PRO A 26 -2.42 -26.19 -0.97
N GLN A 27 -1.70 -26.58 -2.03
CA GLN A 27 -0.24 -26.61 -2.06
C GLN A 27 0.36 -25.20 -2.02
N ALA A 28 -0.21 -24.25 -2.79
CA ALA A 28 0.23 -22.84 -2.75
C ALA A 28 0.01 -22.24 -1.37
N ALA A 29 -1.16 -22.47 -0.77
CA ALA A 29 -1.47 -22.01 0.58
C ALA A 29 -0.51 -22.58 1.62
N GLU A 30 -0.23 -23.88 1.58
CA GLU A 30 0.74 -24.53 2.48
C GLU A 30 2.15 -23.95 2.32
N THR A 31 2.63 -23.80 1.08
CA THR A 31 3.95 -23.23 0.79
C THR A 31 4.04 -21.80 1.30
N PHE A 32 3.04 -20.98 1.03
CA PHE A 32 2.99 -19.58 1.45
C PHE A 32 3.02 -19.41 2.98
N MET A 33 2.28 -20.25 3.70
CA MET A 33 2.33 -20.26 5.16
C MET A 33 3.72 -20.64 5.71
N LYS A 34 4.38 -21.65 5.11
CA LYS A 34 5.74 -22.04 5.49
C LYS A 34 6.75 -20.93 5.25
N GLU A 35 6.70 -20.30 4.08
CA GLU A 35 7.58 -19.19 3.74
C GLU A 35 7.39 -18.01 4.69
N TRP A 36 6.16 -17.67 5.05
CA TRP A 36 5.89 -16.63 6.05
C TRP A 36 6.47 -16.97 7.42
N MET A 37 6.35 -18.22 7.87
CA MET A 37 6.98 -18.65 9.13
C MET A 37 8.51 -18.48 9.09
N GLU A 38 9.13 -18.80 7.96
CA GLU A 38 10.57 -18.61 7.77
C GLU A 38 10.97 -17.14 7.76
N VAL A 39 10.19 -16.28 7.07
CA VAL A 39 10.40 -14.83 7.04
C VAL A 39 10.30 -14.25 8.45
N ILE A 40 9.23 -14.56 9.18
CA ILE A 40 9.04 -14.06 10.55
C ILE A 40 10.17 -14.51 11.46
N ASN A 41 10.54 -15.80 11.45
CA ASN A 41 11.64 -16.32 12.28
C ASN A 41 12.97 -15.66 11.94
N ARG A 42 13.24 -15.40 10.67
CA ARG A 42 14.47 -14.72 10.22
C ARG A 42 14.51 -13.27 10.70
N ASP A 43 13.38 -12.58 10.62
CA ASP A 43 13.32 -11.13 10.74
C ASP A 43 12.71 -10.65 12.07
N TYR A 44 12.34 -11.56 12.96
CA TYR A 44 11.72 -11.29 14.26
C TYR A 44 12.46 -10.21 15.07
N ASN A 45 13.79 -10.26 15.07
CA ASN A 45 14.64 -9.38 15.87
C ASN A 45 15.01 -8.06 15.16
N HIS A 46 14.33 -7.70 14.05
CA HIS A 46 14.52 -6.43 13.39
C HIS A 46 13.54 -5.37 13.94
N PRO A 47 14.00 -4.40 14.75
CA PRO A 47 13.11 -3.42 15.40
C PRO A 47 12.47 -2.44 14.41
N SER A 48 13.05 -2.28 13.22
CA SER A 48 12.48 -1.45 12.15
C SER A 48 11.16 -1.99 11.60
N ILE A 49 10.93 -3.31 11.68
CA ILE A 49 9.67 -3.91 11.21
C ILE A 49 8.59 -3.63 12.26
N ILE A 50 7.55 -2.93 11.84
CA ILE A 50 6.42 -2.55 12.70
C ILE A 50 5.11 -3.23 12.30
N VAL A 51 5.00 -3.71 11.07
CA VAL A 51 3.81 -4.36 10.52
C VAL A 51 4.20 -5.58 9.68
N TRP A 52 3.42 -6.66 9.79
CA TRP A 52 3.43 -7.82 8.92
C TRP A 52 2.23 -7.77 7.97
N GLY A 53 2.45 -7.58 6.67
CA GLY A 53 1.42 -7.58 5.61
C GLY A 53 1.35 -8.93 4.92
N MET A 54 0.30 -9.72 5.18
CA MET A 54 0.22 -11.12 4.75
C MET A 54 -0.06 -11.27 3.27
N LEU A 55 -1.20 -10.79 2.82
CA LEU A 55 -1.62 -10.78 1.42
C LEU A 55 -1.66 -9.33 0.93
N ASN A 56 -1.50 -9.14 -0.37
CA ASN A 56 -1.63 -7.87 -1.05
C ASN A 56 -2.71 -7.95 -2.13
N GLU A 57 -3.68 -7.02 -2.10
CA GLU A 57 -4.68 -6.81 -3.15
C GLU A 57 -5.45 -8.06 -3.59
N SER A 58 -5.63 -9.00 -2.69
CA SER A 58 -6.25 -10.30 -2.96
C SER A 58 -5.51 -11.15 -4.01
N TRP A 59 -4.25 -10.81 -4.35
CA TRP A 59 -3.44 -11.66 -5.20
C TRP A 59 -3.31 -13.06 -4.58
N GLY A 60 -3.50 -14.08 -5.40
CA GLY A 60 -3.55 -15.48 -4.96
C GLY A 60 -4.86 -15.93 -4.32
N THR A 61 -5.70 -14.98 -3.89
CA THR A 61 -7.02 -15.25 -3.28
C THR A 61 -8.15 -14.46 -3.99
N PRO A 62 -8.33 -14.63 -5.31
CA PRO A 62 -9.18 -13.74 -6.12
C PRO A 62 -10.67 -13.81 -5.78
N GLN A 63 -11.11 -14.78 -4.99
CA GLN A 63 -12.50 -14.98 -4.56
C GLN A 63 -12.68 -14.69 -3.05
N ILE A 64 -11.71 -14.04 -2.40
CA ILE A 64 -11.73 -13.83 -0.94
C ILE A 64 -12.98 -13.08 -0.47
N TYR A 65 -13.60 -12.28 -1.33
CA TYR A 65 -14.79 -11.51 -0.98
C TYR A 65 -15.89 -12.40 -0.38
N ASP A 66 -16.23 -13.52 -1.02
CA ASP A 66 -17.36 -14.39 -0.64
C ASP A 66 -17.02 -15.89 -0.54
N ASN A 67 -15.78 -16.29 -0.81
CA ASN A 67 -15.30 -17.65 -0.65
C ASN A 67 -14.76 -17.88 0.77
N SER A 68 -15.49 -18.67 1.57
CA SER A 68 -15.13 -18.92 2.97
C SER A 68 -13.76 -19.57 3.15
N GLN A 69 -13.32 -20.45 2.23
CA GLN A 69 -12.02 -21.10 2.30
C GLN A 69 -10.87 -20.08 2.16
N GLN A 70 -10.99 -19.14 1.20
CA GLN A 70 -9.99 -18.08 1.04
C GLN A 70 -10.02 -17.06 2.18
N GLN A 71 -11.21 -16.77 2.73
CA GLN A 71 -11.33 -15.95 3.94
C GLN A 71 -10.68 -16.61 5.15
N ASP A 72 -10.90 -17.92 5.34
CA ASP A 72 -10.32 -18.66 6.46
C ASP A 72 -8.80 -18.81 6.31
N PHE A 73 -8.30 -18.93 5.07
CA PHE A 73 -6.87 -18.86 4.80
C PHE A 73 -6.28 -17.50 5.21
N SER A 74 -6.88 -16.40 4.81
CA SER A 74 -6.45 -15.04 5.20
C SER A 74 -6.45 -14.85 6.72
N LYS A 75 -7.51 -15.32 7.42
CA LYS A 75 -7.59 -15.29 8.87
C LYS A 75 -6.51 -16.18 9.53
N SER A 76 -6.26 -17.37 8.94
CA SER A 76 -5.24 -18.28 9.47
C SER A 76 -3.84 -17.67 9.43
N LEU A 77 -3.50 -16.94 8.37
CA LEU A 77 -2.24 -16.18 8.28
C LEU A 77 -2.14 -15.16 9.42
N TYR A 78 -3.18 -14.37 9.63
CA TYR A 78 -3.22 -13.39 10.73
C TYR A 78 -2.98 -14.05 12.10
N TYR A 79 -3.74 -15.10 12.43
CA TYR A 79 -3.61 -15.76 13.73
C TYR A 79 -2.30 -16.53 13.88
N MET A 80 -1.77 -17.09 12.80
CA MET A 80 -0.44 -17.70 12.79
C MET A 80 0.62 -16.68 13.21
N VAL A 81 0.62 -15.49 12.59
CA VAL A 81 1.58 -14.44 12.94
C VAL A 81 1.39 -13.99 14.38
N LYS A 82 0.15 -13.69 14.81
CA LYS A 82 -0.14 -13.26 16.18
C LYS A 82 0.26 -14.30 17.23
N SER A 83 0.30 -15.59 16.87
CA SER A 83 0.78 -16.66 17.77
C SER A 83 2.30 -16.70 17.92
N ILE A 84 3.04 -16.18 16.93
CA ILE A 84 4.51 -16.13 16.91
C ILE A 84 4.99 -14.76 17.41
N ASP A 85 4.37 -13.69 16.92
CA ASP A 85 4.67 -12.30 17.24
C ASP A 85 3.41 -11.55 17.64
N SER A 86 3.16 -11.44 18.93
CA SER A 86 2.04 -10.70 19.49
C SER A 86 2.30 -9.18 19.58
N THR A 87 3.51 -8.72 19.29
CA THR A 87 3.94 -7.34 19.53
C THR A 87 3.73 -6.43 18.34
N ARG A 88 3.80 -6.95 17.11
CA ARG A 88 3.64 -6.18 15.89
C ARG A 88 2.22 -6.23 15.35
N LEU A 89 1.86 -5.19 14.60
CA LEU A 89 0.59 -5.13 13.89
C LEU A 89 0.60 -6.09 12.69
N VAL A 90 -0.58 -6.61 12.35
CA VAL A 90 -0.75 -7.55 11.24
C VAL A 90 -1.90 -7.11 10.35
N ILE A 91 -1.67 -7.12 9.05
CA ILE A 91 -2.67 -6.92 8.00
C ILE A 91 -2.86 -8.26 7.29
N SER A 92 -4.09 -8.78 7.28
CA SER A 92 -4.36 -10.08 6.65
C SER A 92 -4.42 -10.01 5.13
N ASN A 93 -4.94 -8.90 4.59
CA ASN A 93 -4.97 -8.57 3.16
C ASN A 93 -4.88 -7.06 3.03
N ASP A 94 -3.84 -6.54 2.41
CA ASP A 94 -3.61 -5.11 2.24
C ASP A 94 -4.41 -4.58 1.04
N GLY A 95 -4.95 -3.39 1.17
CA GLY A 95 -5.66 -2.65 0.13
C GLY A 95 -7.18 -2.75 0.17
N TRP A 96 -7.74 -3.96 0.27
CA TRP A 96 -9.19 -4.22 0.24
C TRP A 96 -9.55 -5.64 0.69
N GLU A 97 -10.87 -5.95 0.67
CA GLU A 97 -11.44 -7.29 0.99
C GLU A 97 -10.86 -7.88 2.28
N MET A 98 -10.63 -7.02 3.28
CA MET A 98 -10.05 -7.42 4.56
C MET A 98 -10.95 -8.38 5.31
N THR A 99 -10.35 -9.42 5.90
CA THR A 99 -11.06 -10.38 6.76
C THR A 99 -10.91 -10.03 8.23
N VAL A 100 -9.68 -9.90 8.68
CA VAL A 100 -9.26 -9.52 10.03
C VAL A 100 -7.96 -8.72 9.93
N GLY A 101 -7.68 -7.81 10.85
CA GLY A 101 -6.44 -7.05 10.84
C GLY A 101 -6.39 -6.02 11.95
N ASP A 102 -5.19 -5.59 12.29
CA ASP A 102 -4.95 -4.54 13.27
C ASP A 102 -5.04 -3.14 12.63
N ILE A 103 -5.03 -3.05 11.30
CA ILE A 103 -5.12 -1.83 10.50
C ILE A 103 -6.22 -2.00 9.45
N CYS A 104 -7.04 -0.97 9.23
CA CYS A 104 -7.89 -0.85 8.07
C CYS A 104 -7.04 -0.28 6.92
N ALA A 105 -6.47 -1.17 6.12
CA ALA A 105 -5.50 -0.87 5.09
C ALA A 105 -6.18 -0.65 3.72
N ILE A 106 -5.85 0.46 3.06
CA ILE A 106 -6.56 0.90 1.86
C ILE A 106 -5.56 1.27 0.77
N HIS A 107 -5.78 0.75 -0.45
CA HIS A 107 -5.09 1.20 -1.66
C HIS A 107 -6.02 2.09 -2.48
N SER A 108 -5.53 3.23 -2.91
CA SER A 108 -6.25 4.10 -3.83
C SER A 108 -5.31 4.98 -4.64
N TYR A 109 -5.43 4.87 -5.95
CA TYR A 109 -4.76 5.73 -6.93
C TYR A 109 -5.72 6.71 -7.60
N LYS A 110 -6.96 6.81 -7.09
CA LYS A 110 -8.06 7.59 -7.69
C LYS A 110 -8.06 9.07 -7.29
N HIS A 111 -6.88 9.67 -7.12
CA HIS A 111 -6.77 11.09 -6.75
C HIS A 111 -7.05 12.05 -7.93
N GLY A 112 -7.11 11.53 -9.16
CA GLY A 112 -7.30 12.30 -10.39
C GLY A 112 -6.07 13.13 -10.78
N GLU A 113 -5.94 13.44 -12.06
CA GLU A 113 -4.92 14.36 -12.56
C GLU A 113 -5.30 15.82 -12.22
N LYS A 114 -4.34 16.74 -12.33
CA LYS A 114 -4.52 18.17 -12.05
C LYS A 114 -5.69 18.79 -12.81
N GLU A 115 -5.90 18.37 -14.04
CA GLU A 115 -6.98 18.83 -14.92
C GLU A 115 -8.33 18.23 -14.51
N ASP A 116 -8.35 17.06 -13.87
CA ASP A 116 -9.57 16.41 -13.39
C ASP A 116 -9.93 16.84 -11.96
N LYS A 117 -10.32 18.11 -11.85
CA LYS A 117 -10.75 18.68 -10.56
C LYS A 117 -11.89 17.92 -9.92
N ARG A 118 -12.80 17.35 -10.73
CA ARG A 118 -13.93 16.58 -10.22
C ARG A 118 -13.47 15.29 -9.54
N GLN A 119 -12.54 14.55 -10.16
CA GLN A 119 -12.02 13.33 -9.58
C GLN A 119 -11.27 13.62 -8.28
N HIS A 120 -10.50 14.70 -8.26
CA HIS A 120 -9.81 15.14 -7.05
C HIS A 120 -10.80 15.52 -5.92
N GLU A 121 -11.88 16.23 -6.23
CA GLU A 121 -12.92 16.53 -5.24
C GLU A 121 -13.58 15.25 -4.71
N VAL A 122 -13.87 14.28 -5.57
CA VAL A 122 -14.39 12.96 -5.16
C VAL A 122 -13.40 12.26 -4.23
N PHE A 123 -12.13 12.26 -4.58
CA PHE A 123 -11.08 11.68 -3.73
C PHE A 123 -11.04 12.35 -2.36
N ALA A 124 -10.88 13.68 -2.32
CA ALA A 124 -10.81 14.45 -1.07
C ALA A 124 -12.06 14.27 -0.19
N GLN A 125 -13.26 14.27 -0.78
CA GLN A 125 -14.50 14.02 -0.05
C GLN A 125 -14.61 12.57 0.45
N SER A 126 -14.08 11.62 -0.30
CA SER A 126 -14.07 10.21 0.09
C SER A 126 -13.19 9.94 1.32
N LEU A 127 -12.18 10.77 1.55
CA LEU A 127 -11.31 10.68 2.72
C LEU A 127 -11.94 11.22 4.03
N LYS A 128 -13.19 11.71 3.99
CA LYS A 128 -13.85 12.31 5.16
C LYS A 128 -14.56 11.30 6.06
N SER A 129 -14.90 10.12 5.55
CA SER A 129 -15.56 9.09 6.35
C SER A 129 -15.28 7.68 5.82
N LEU A 130 -15.34 6.69 6.70
CA LEU A 130 -15.18 5.29 6.30
C LEU A 130 -16.21 4.85 5.24
N LYS A 131 -17.43 5.38 5.32
CA LYS A 131 -18.49 5.07 4.35
C LYS A 131 -18.14 5.56 2.94
N THR A 132 -17.53 6.74 2.84
CA THR A 132 -17.17 7.35 1.55
C THR A 132 -15.86 6.80 1.00
N LEU A 133 -14.97 6.26 1.82
CA LEU A 133 -13.73 5.61 1.39
C LEU A 133 -13.99 4.50 0.37
N ALA A 134 -15.10 3.77 0.48
CA ALA A 134 -15.48 2.73 -0.49
C ALA A 134 -15.60 3.26 -1.93
N ASN A 135 -15.78 4.58 -2.14
CA ASN A 135 -15.88 5.17 -3.47
C ASN A 135 -14.54 5.24 -4.23
N ILE A 136 -13.43 5.18 -3.50
CA ILE A 136 -12.08 5.31 -4.07
C ILE A 136 -11.27 4.01 -4.02
N VAL A 137 -11.87 2.92 -3.57
CA VAL A 137 -11.26 1.58 -3.57
C VAL A 137 -11.75 0.81 -4.79
N ASP A 138 -10.92 -0.06 -5.35
CA ASP A 138 -11.29 -0.81 -6.55
C ASP A 138 -12.23 -1.98 -6.26
N LYS A 139 -12.21 -2.48 -5.03
CA LYS A 139 -13.08 -3.56 -4.55
C LYS A 139 -13.77 -3.18 -3.25
N ASN A 140 -14.40 -4.15 -2.58
CA ASN A 140 -15.00 -3.90 -1.28
C ASN A 140 -13.92 -3.73 -0.20
N LEU A 141 -14.12 -2.83 0.76
CA LEU A 141 -13.17 -2.65 1.88
C LEU A 141 -13.00 -3.92 2.70
N PHE A 142 -14.09 -4.64 2.94
CA PHE A 142 -14.11 -5.86 3.74
C PHE A 142 -14.67 -7.03 2.93
N ALA A 143 -14.15 -8.22 3.19
CA ALA A 143 -14.74 -9.45 2.72
C ALA A 143 -16.14 -9.64 3.31
N LYS A 144 -17.01 -10.35 2.62
CA LYS A 144 -18.39 -10.60 3.04
C LYS A 144 -18.43 -11.27 4.43
N GLY A 145 -19.14 -10.65 5.36
CA GLY A 145 -19.22 -11.12 6.76
C GLY A 145 -18.12 -10.54 7.66
N SER A 146 -17.22 -9.73 7.12
CA SER A 146 -16.23 -8.95 7.90
C SER A 146 -16.62 -7.47 7.93
N GLU A 147 -16.18 -6.76 8.96
CA GLU A 147 -16.56 -5.37 9.20
C GLU A 147 -15.45 -4.59 9.89
N TYR A 148 -15.57 -3.27 9.86
CA TYR A 148 -14.70 -2.36 10.59
C TYR A 148 -14.86 -2.50 12.10
N LYS A 149 -13.75 -2.58 12.83
CA LYS A 149 -13.70 -2.77 14.30
C LYS A 149 -12.88 -1.68 15.00
N ASN A 150 -12.96 -0.44 14.49
CA ASN A 150 -12.23 0.72 15.01
C ASN A 150 -10.70 0.62 14.91
N GLN A 151 -10.19 -0.13 13.93
CA GLN A 151 -8.77 -0.12 13.61
C GLN A 151 -8.35 1.26 13.06
N PRO A 152 -7.07 1.68 13.23
CA PRO A 152 -6.52 2.81 12.50
C PRO A 152 -6.73 2.65 10.99
N VAL A 153 -7.20 3.69 10.34
CA VAL A 153 -7.39 3.70 8.88
C VAL A 153 -6.16 4.29 8.23
N VAL A 154 -5.54 3.57 7.31
CA VAL A 154 -4.31 4.00 6.65
C VAL A 154 -4.44 3.79 5.14
N LEU A 155 -4.08 4.80 4.36
CA LEU A 155 -3.82 4.62 2.93
C LEU A 155 -2.45 3.94 2.79
N THR A 156 -2.45 2.63 2.74
CA THR A 156 -1.22 1.83 2.69
C THR A 156 -0.53 1.87 1.34
N GLU A 157 -1.31 2.19 0.29
CA GLU A 157 -0.77 2.63 -1.00
C GLU A 157 -1.62 3.76 -1.58
N CYS A 158 -0.93 4.80 -2.05
CA CYS A 158 -1.56 5.91 -2.75
C CYS A 158 -0.55 6.67 -3.63
N GLY A 159 -1.04 7.50 -4.52
CA GLY A 159 -0.23 8.27 -5.43
C GLY A 159 -0.04 7.57 -6.76
N GLY A 160 1.03 6.81 -6.98
CA GLY A 160 1.30 6.22 -8.27
C GLY A 160 1.46 7.28 -9.36
N ILE A 161 2.21 8.36 -9.07
CA ILE A 161 2.43 9.47 -10.00
C ILE A 161 3.63 9.14 -10.86
N SER A 162 3.38 8.54 -12.03
CA SER A 162 4.39 8.15 -13.00
C SER A 162 4.87 9.33 -13.84
N LEU A 163 6.13 9.27 -14.26
CA LEU A 163 6.72 10.29 -15.13
C LEU A 163 6.70 9.83 -16.59
N LYS A 164 6.27 10.74 -17.51
CA LYS A 164 6.42 10.53 -18.94
C LYS A 164 7.90 10.56 -19.29
N GLU A 165 8.47 9.44 -19.71
CA GLU A 165 9.78 9.43 -20.33
C GLU A 165 9.71 10.06 -21.73
N LYS A 166 10.77 10.82 -22.09
CA LYS A 166 10.94 11.37 -23.45
C LYS A 166 11.26 10.21 -24.38
N ALA A 167 10.26 9.70 -25.10
CA ALA A 167 10.37 8.65 -26.10
C ALA A 167 10.38 7.19 -25.60
N ALA A 168 9.21 6.68 -25.26
CA ALA A 168 8.89 5.29 -25.56
C ALA A 168 7.69 5.31 -26.52
N ASP A 169 7.99 5.13 -27.82
CA ASP A 169 6.98 4.77 -28.81
C ASP A 169 6.43 3.39 -28.46
N SER A 170 5.11 3.33 -28.29
CA SER A 170 4.27 2.15 -28.50
C SER A 170 4.63 0.84 -27.76
N GLN A 171 4.40 0.78 -26.47
CA GLN A 171 3.74 -0.38 -25.83
C GLN A 171 2.71 0.19 -24.85
N GLU A 172 1.52 -0.39 -24.82
CA GLU A 172 0.54 -0.13 -23.76
C GLU A 172 1.23 -0.55 -22.44
N GLU A 173 1.83 0.42 -21.76
CA GLU A 173 2.37 0.22 -20.44
C GLU A 173 1.23 -0.26 -19.55
N GLN A 174 1.44 -1.35 -18.83
CA GLN A 174 0.49 -1.81 -17.82
C GLN A 174 0.37 -0.69 -16.78
N ASN A 175 -0.64 0.14 -16.95
CA ASN A 175 -0.94 1.21 -16.02
C ASN A 175 -1.83 0.64 -14.91
N TRP A 176 -1.24 0.45 -13.74
CA TRP A 176 -1.94 -0.03 -12.53
C TRP A 176 -2.96 0.99 -11.96
N GLY A 177 -3.47 1.90 -12.78
CA GLY A 177 -4.30 3.02 -12.37
C GLY A 177 -3.49 4.24 -11.98
N TYR A 178 -2.20 4.25 -12.30
CA TYR A 178 -1.30 5.36 -12.02
C TYR A 178 -1.55 6.56 -12.94
N THR A 179 -1.36 7.76 -12.41
CA THR A 179 -1.40 9.01 -13.14
C THR A 179 -0.07 9.26 -13.83
N THR A 180 -0.06 9.64 -15.11
CA THR A 180 1.17 9.90 -15.87
C THR A 180 1.31 11.37 -16.20
N ILE A 181 2.34 12.03 -15.67
CA ILE A 181 2.57 13.48 -15.78
C ILE A 181 3.99 13.81 -16.24
N LYS A 182 4.23 15.09 -16.54
CA LYS A 182 5.59 15.60 -16.77
C LYS A 182 6.32 15.77 -15.44
N LYS A 183 7.64 15.63 -15.47
CA LYS A 183 8.48 15.75 -14.25
C LYS A 183 8.30 17.09 -13.54
N GLU A 184 8.12 18.18 -14.29
CA GLU A 184 7.97 19.53 -13.77
C GLU A 184 6.66 19.73 -12.98
N GLU A 185 5.66 18.87 -13.19
CA GLU A 185 4.34 18.92 -12.57
C GLU A 185 4.28 18.11 -11.26
N PHE A 186 5.27 17.24 -11.03
CA PHE A 186 5.24 16.27 -9.93
C PHE A 186 5.09 16.90 -8.55
N ILE A 187 5.85 17.93 -8.24
CA ILE A 187 5.84 18.56 -6.91
C ILE A 187 4.46 19.17 -6.60
N GLU A 188 3.83 19.80 -7.58
CA GLU A 188 2.48 20.34 -7.42
C GLU A 188 1.44 19.24 -7.24
N GLU A 189 1.57 18.15 -8.00
CA GLU A 189 0.67 16.99 -7.92
C GLU A 189 0.80 16.25 -6.59
N TYR A 190 2.03 16.06 -6.13
CA TYR A 190 2.33 15.46 -4.84
C TYR A 190 1.80 16.32 -3.67
N ASP A 191 1.96 17.63 -3.74
CA ASP A 191 1.43 18.59 -2.75
C ASP A 191 -0.11 18.53 -2.71
N ARG A 192 -0.76 18.51 -3.86
CA ARG A 192 -2.22 18.40 -4.00
C ARG A 192 -2.76 17.09 -3.40
N LEU A 193 -2.12 15.96 -3.70
CA LEU A 193 -2.47 14.66 -3.15
C LEU A 193 -2.33 14.66 -1.62
N THR A 194 -1.17 15.05 -1.12
CA THR A 194 -0.88 15.02 0.32
C THR A 194 -1.72 16.02 1.10
N ALA A 195 -2.05 17.18 0.53
CA ALA A 195 -2.96 18.14 1.15
C ALA A 195 -4.34 17.54 1.41
N ALA A 196 -4.92 16.80 0.44
CA ALA A 196 -6.19 16.10 0.62
C ALA A 196 -6.10 15.01 1.71
N ILE A 197 -4.98 14.29 1.78
CA ILE A 197 -4.74 13.27 2.81
C ILE A 197 -4.62 13.91 4.20
N PHE A 198 -3.86 14.99 4.34
CA PHE A 198 -3.68 15.69 5.62
C PHE A 198 -4.94 16.37 6.13
N ASP A 199 -5.87 16.74 5.22
CA ASP A 199 -7.18 17.29 5.57
C ASP A 199 -8.20 16.23 6.03
N SER A 200 -7.82 14.96 5.99
CA SER A 200 -8.66 13.85 6.46
C SER A 200 -8.66 13.75 7.98
N GLU A 201 -9.86 13.62 8.58
CA GLU A 201 -10.03 13.41 10.03
C GLU A 201 -10.01 11.93 10.42
N ILE A 202 -10.10 11.03 9.45
CA ILE A 202 -10.21 9.59 9.70
C ILE A 202 -8.92 8.82 9.42
N LEU A 203 -8.04 9.36 8.58
CA LEU A 203 -6.77 8.71 8.27
C LEU A 203 -5.76 8.89 9.39
N SER A 204 -5.17 7.78 9.79
CA SER A 204 -4.05 7.74 10.76
C SER A 204 -2.69 7.86 10.09
N GLY A 205 -2.62 7.67 8.77
CA GLY A 205 -1.40 7.76 7.99
C GLY A 205 -1.58 7.36 6.54
N PHE A 206 -0.48 7.47 5.79
CA PHE A 206 -0.42 7.03 4.39
C PHE A 206 0.98 6.54 4.02
N CYS A 207 1.07 5.77 2.95
CA CYS A 207 2.29 5.40 2.28
C CYS A 207 2.18 5.76 0.79
N TYR A 208 3.11 6.59 0.32
CA TYR A 208 3.18 6.94 -1.10
C TYR A 208 3.78 5.79 -1.91
N THR A 209 3.14 5.40 -2.99
CA THR A 209 3.63 4.43 -3.95
C THR A 209 4.26 5.16 -5.14
N GLN A 210 5.64 5.17 -5.22
CA GLN A 210 6.50 4.37 -4.37
C GLN A 210 7.80 5.11 -4.01
N PHE A 211 8.68 4.47 -3.27
CA PHE A 211 9.92 5.09 -2.83
C PHE A 211 10.97 5.11 -3.94
N THR A 212 11.15 3.99 -4.66
CA THR A 212 12.08 3.87 -5.80
C THR A 212 11.34 3.37 -7.02
N ASP A 213 11.78 3.75 -8.21
CA ASP A 213 11.33 3.12 -9.45
C ASP A 213 11.64 1.63 -9.44
N VAL A 214 10.75 0.83 -10.04
CA VAL A 214 10.91 -0.63 -10.15
C VAL A 214 10.48 -1.07 -11.56
N GLU A 215 11.39 -1.62 -12.32
CA GLU A 215 11.15 -2.06 -13.71
C GLU A 215 10.50 -0.96 -14.56
N GLN A 216 9.27 -1.17 -15.03
CA GLN A 216 8.51 -0.20 -15.83
C GLN A 216 7.78 0.86 -14.99
N GLU A 217 7.74 0.70 -13.69
CA GLU A 217 7.07 1.66 -12.80
C GLU A 217 7.97 2.85 -12.50
N THR A 218 7.60 4.03 -13.03
CA THR A 218 8.37 5.28 -12.94
C THR A 218 7.80 6.28 -11.95
N ASN A 219 7.04 5.79 -10.98
CA ASN A 219 6.36 6.58 -9.93
C ASN A 219 7.16 6.72 -8.63
N GLY A 220 8.41 6.24 -8.59
CA GLY A 220 9.30 6.41 -7.44
C GLY A 220 9.71 7.86 -7.17
N LEU A 221 9.98 8.18 -5.92
CA LEU A 221 10.68 9.43 -5.52
C LEU A 221 12.16 9.38 -5.89
N LEU A 222 12.72 8.19 -5.98
CA LEU A 222 14.08 7.88 -6.43
C LEU A 222 14.02 7.06 -7.71
N THR A 223 15.12 7.06 -8.46
CA THR A 223 15.34 6.12 -9.55
C THR A 223 15.56 4.70 -9.02
N ASP A 224 15.59 3.71 -9.91
CA ASP A 224 15.99 2.32 -9.62
C ASP A 224 17.43 2.21 -9.09
N THR A 225 18.30 3.16 -9.46
CA THR A 225 19.67 3.30 -8.95
C THR A 225 19.77 4.13 -7.65
N HIS A 226 18.62 4.49 -7.06
CA HIS A 226 18.48 5.26 -5.82
C HIS A 226 18.99 6.72 -5.92
N GLU A 227 18.96 7.31 -7.10
CA GLU A 227 19.21 8.73 -7.28
C GLU A 227 17.95 9.57 -7.07
N TYR A 228 18.09 10.76 -6.51
CA TYR A 228 16.95 11.66 -6.30
C TYR A 228 16.37 12.15 -7.64
N LYS A 229 15.09 11.89 -7.88
CA LYS A 229 14.37 12.44 -9.03
C LYS A 229 13.93 13.88 -8.80
N PHE A 230 13.73 14.26 -7.55
CA PHE A 230 13.29 15.58 -7.09
C PHE A 230 14.20 16.06 -5.96
N LYS A 231 14.14 17.35 -5.64
CA LYS A 231 14.88 17.89 -4.50
C LYS A 231 14.27 17.38 -3.19
N PRO A 232 15.04 16.69 -2.35
CA PRO A 232 14.52 16.13 -1.09
C PRO A 232 13.86 17.17 -0.18
N GLU A 233 14.37 18.42 -0.21
CA GLU A 233 13.85 19.53 0.60
C GLU A 233 12.44 19.94 0.18
N GLU A 234 12.08 19.78 -1.10
CA GLU A 234 10.73 20.08 -1.61
C GLU A 234 9.73 19.02 -1.11
N ILE A 235 10.08 17.74 -1.22
CA ILE A 235 9.28 16.64 -0.68
C ILE A 235 9.13 16.76 0.84
N LYS A 236 10.25 17.01 1.54
CA LYS A 236 10.23 17.20 2.99
C LYS A 236 9.33 18.36 3.39
N ARG A 237 9.41 19.51 2.72
CA ARG A 237 8.58 20.69 3.00
C ARG A 237 7.09 20.36 2.88
N ILE A 238 6.70 19.56 1.88
CA ILE A 238 5.30 19.12 1.72
C ILE A 238 4.90 18.21 2.87
N ASN A 239 5.71 17.21 3.20
CA ASN A 239 5.42 16.27 4.27
C ASN A 239 5.39 16.90 5.66
N ASP A 240 6.13 18.00 5.87
CA ASP A 240 6.16 18.75 7.13
C ASP A 240 4.96 19.72 7.29
N GLN A 241 4.10 19.89 6.28
CA GLN A 241 2.92 20.77 6.34
C GLN A 241 1.80 20.22 7.25
N LYS A 242 2.07 19.16 7.99
CA LYS A 242 1.13 18.56 8.92
C LYS A 242 0.64 19.59 9.94
N LYS A 243 -0.67 19.79 9.94
CA LYS A 243 -1.38 20.60 10.95
C LYS A 243 -1.38 19.92 12.33
#